data_5c569835f395f2692555b22d209e2be1
#
_entry.id   5c569835f395f2692555b22d209e2be1
#
_cell.length_a   1.000
_cell.length_b   1.000
_cell.length_c   1.000
_cell.angle_alpha   90.00
_cell.angle_beta   90.00
_cell.angle_gamma   90.00
#
_symmetry.space_group_name_H-M   'P 1'
#
loop_
_entity.id
_entity.type
_entity.pdbx_description
1 polymer ?
#
loop_
_entity_poly.entity_id
_entity_poly.type
_entity_poly.pdbx_seq_one_letter_code
_entity_poly.pdbx_strand_id
1 'polypeptide(L)'
;MAIFLNENSRVLVQGMTGSEGMKHTNRMIASGTNIVAGVNPRKAGESVEVQGQSIPVYGTVAEAMAATGADVSVVFVPPAFTKAAVVEAIEASIPLCVVITEGVPVHDTAYFYALAAQSATTRIIGPNCPGLISPDKSNAGIIPATIAKSGRIGLVSKSGTLTYQMMYELRDIGFSTAVGIGGDPIIGTTHIDCLQAFQDDPETDAIVMIGEIGGDAEERAAAYIKENITKPVVGYVAGFTAPEGKTMGHAGAIVSGSSGT
;
A
#
# COMPACT_ATOMS: atom_id res chain seq x y z
N MET A 1 -8.77 15.90 4.16
CA MET A 1 -9.00 14.63 3.38
C MET A 1 -7.73 13.81 3.47
N ALA A 2 -7.79 12.51 3.51
CA ALA A 2 -6.62 11.65 3.43
C ALA A 2 -6.41 11.24 1.97
N ILE A 3 -5.19 10.95 1.54
CA ILE A 3 -4.94 10.46 0.18
C ILE A 3 -5.28 8.97 0.07
N PHE A 4 -5.93 8.55 -1.00
CA PHE A 4 -6.26 7.18 -1.42
C PHE A 4 -7.17 6.39 -0.47
N LEU A 5 -7.13 6.61 0.86
CA LEU A 5 -7.85 5.85 1.88
C LEU A 5 -8.40 6.79 2.96
N ASN A 6 -9.69 6.72 3.26
CA ASN A 6 -10.35 7.58 4.23
C ASN A 6 -11.41 6.83 5.06
N GLU A 7 -12.11 7.53 5.93
CA GLU A 7 -13.15 7.01 6.82
C GLU A 7 -14.36 6.41 6.10
N ASN A 8 -14.59 6.75 4.83
CA ASN A 8 -15.69 6.22 4.04
C ASN A 8 -15.29 4.98 3.23
N SER A 9 -14.00 4.65 3.18
CA SER A 9 -13.48 3.50 2.43
C SER A 9 -14.06 2.20 2.94
N ARG A 10 -14.57 1.37 2.03
CA ARG A 10 -15.19 0.07 2.29
C ARG A 10 -14.25 -1.03 1.81
N VAL A 11 -13.62 -1.70 2.77
CA VAL A 11 -12.50 -2.60 2.48
C VAL A 11 -12.97 -4.04 2.39
N LEU A 12 -12.63 -4.72 1.29
CA LEU A 12 -12.66 -6.18 1.20
C LEU A 12 -11.26 -6.77 1.33
N VAL A 13 -11.16 -8.02 1.81
CA VAL A 13 -9.88 -8.70 2.02
C VAL A 13 -9.85 -10.00 1.21
N GLN A 14 -9.00 -10.04 0.19
CA GLN A 14 -8.71 -11.27 -0.56
C GLN A 14 -7.75 -12.16 0.25
N GLY A 15 -8.14 -13.40 0.49
CA GLY A 15 -7.40 -14.31 1.36
C GLY A 15 -7.69 -14.14 2.85
N MET A 16 -8.80 -13.48 3.23
CA MET A 16 -9.18 -13.19 4.61
C MET A 16 -9.19 -14.43 5.51
N THR A 17 -9.61 -15.57 5.00
CA THR A 17 -9.74 -16.82 5.77
C THR A 17 -8.41 -17.56 6.00
N GLY A 18 -7.31 -17.09 5.43
CA GLY A 18 -5.96 -17.55 5.73
C GLY A 18 -5.41 -16.94 7.03
N SER A 19 -4.37 -17.53 7.61
CA SER A 19 -3.81 -17.10 8.91
C SER A 19 -3.38 -15.63 8.93
N GLU A 20 -2.62 -15.19 7.91
CA GLU A 20 -2.18 -13.80 7.82
C GLU A 20 -3.34 -12.85 7.47
N GLY A 21 -4.22 -13.25 6.53
CA GLY A 21 -5.42 -12.49 6.21
C GLY A 21 -6.29 -12.24 7.45
N MET A 22 -6.54 -13.27 8.24
CA MET A 22 -7.32 -13.18 9.48
C MET A 22 -6.65 -12.29 10.53
N LYS A 23 -5.36 -12.50 10.78
CA LYS A 23 -4.58 -11.72 11.74
C LYS A 23 -4.62 -10.23 11.43
N HIS A 24 -4.42 -9.87 10.15
CA HIS A 24 -4.40 -8.47 9.74
C HIS A 24 -5.79 -7.88 9.58
N THR A 25 -6.80 -8.66 9.22
CA THR A 25 -8.20 -8.22 9.29
C THR A 25 -8.59 -7.81 10.70
N ASN A 26 -8.21 -8.60 11.72
CA ASN A 26 -8.41 -8.23 13.12
C ASN A 26 -7.75 -6.89 13.47
N ARG A 27 -6.52 -6.65 13.02
CA ARG A 27 -5.78 -5.41 13.28
C ARG A 27 -6.38 -4.20 12.56
N MET A 28 -6.81 -4.38 11.31
CA MET A 28 -7.48 -3.34 10.54
C MET A 28 -8.80 -2.92 11.20
N ILE A 29 -9.62 -3.86 11.62
CA ILE A 29 -10.87 -3.58 12.35
C ILE A 29 -10.57 -2.86 13.67
N ALA A 30 -9.58 -3.33 14.45
CA ALA A 30 -9.17 -2.71 15.71
C ALA A 30 -8.68 -1.26 15.53
N SER A 31 -8.22 -0.88 14.34
CA SER A 31 -7.82 0.48 13.97
C SER A 31 -8.94 1.31 13.32
N GLY A 32 -10.19 0.81 13.33
CA GLY A 32 -11.36 1.53 12.82
C GLY A 32 -11.66 1.33 11.34
N THR A 33 -10.96 0.42 10.65
CA THR A 33 -11.21 0.14 9.24
C THR A 33 -12.57 -0.53 9.04
N ASN A 34 -13.34 -0.05 8.10
CA ASN A 34 -14.63 -0.63 7.72
C ASN A 34 -14.43 -1.83 6.78
N ILE A 35 -14.21 -3.01 7.36
CA ILE A 35 -14.12 -4.26 6.60
C ILE A 35 -15.52 -4.76 6.30
N VAL A 36 -15.89 -4.84 5.01
CA VAL A 36 -17.25 -5.19 4.58
C VAL A 36 -17.36 -6.59 3.98
N ALA A 37 -16.25 -7.20 3.56
CA ALA A 37 -16.24 -8.52 2.93
C ALA A 37 -14.88 -9.21 3.01
N GLY A 38 -14.89 -10.54 2.99
CA GLY A 38 -13.78 -11.38 2.59
C GLY A 38 -13.99 -11.96 1.20
N VAL A 39 -12.91 -12.29 0.50
CA VAL A 39 -12.97 -13.02 -0.77
C VAL A 39 -12.15 -14.29 -0.68
N ASN A 40 -12.79 -15.42 -0.88
CA ASN A 40 -12.18 -16.74 -1.01
C ASN A 40 -13.14 -17.68 -1.75
N PRO A 41 -12.81 -18.11 -3.00
CA PRO A 41 -13.70 -18.98 -3.78
C PRO A 41 -14.09 -20.29 -3.09
N ARG A 42 -13.21 -20.83 -2.24
CA ARG A 42 -13.43 -22.09 -1.52
C ARG A 42 -14.34 -21.96 -0.30
N LYS A 43 -14.61 -20.73 0.13
CA LYS A 43 -15.38 -20.40 1.32
C LYS A 43 -16.54 -19.43 1.04
N ALA A 44 -16.92 -19.35 -0.23
CA ALA A 44 -18.04 -18.52 -0.66
C ALA A 44 -19.35 -18.94 0.05
N GLY A 45 -20.08 -17.94 0.57
CA GLY A 45 -21.31 -18.14 1.33
C GLY A 45 -21.11 -18.40 2.83
N GLU A 46 -19.86 -18.55 3.30
CA GLU A 46 -19.57 -18.56 4.74
C GLU A 46 -19.52 -17.11 5.29
N SER A 47 -19.53 -17.00 6.62
CA SER A 47 -19.18 -15.76 7.32
C SER A 47 -18.07 -16.02 8.31
N VAL A 48 -17.29 -15.00 8.60
CA VAL A 48 -16.19 -15.07 9.56
C VAL A 48 -16.47 -14.08 10.68
N GLU A 49 -16.41 -14.59 11.91
CA GLU A 49 -16.53 -13.76 13.12
C GLU A 49 -15.19 -13.09 13.44
N VAL A 50 -15.17 -11.76 13.43
CA VAL A 50 -13.99 -10.95 13.75
C VAL A 50 -14.40 -9.82 14.66
N GLN A 51 -13.91 -9.80 15.89
CA GLN A 51 -14.20 -8.77 16.90
C GLN A 51 -15.70 -8.51 17.12
N GLY A 52 -16.51 -9.56 17.09
CA GLY A 52 -17.96 -9.46 17.29
C GLY A 52 -18.71 -8.99 16.03
N GLN A 53 -18.04 -8.87 14.90
CA GLN A 53 -18.66 -8.59 13.62
C GLN A 53 -18.69 -9.85 12.75
N SER A 54 -19.82 -10.16 12.12
CA SER A 54 -19.96 -11.24 11.15
C SER A 54 -19.68 -10.69 9.75
N ILE A 55 -18.55 -11.08 9.17
CA ILE A 55 -18.10 -10.60 7.87
C ILE A 55 -18.37 -11.66 6.80
N PRO A 56 -19.19 -11.38 5.78
CA PRO A 56 -19.49 -12.35 4.72
C PRO A 56 -18.28 -12.61 3.83
N VAL A 57 -18.17 -13.85 3.34
CA VAL A 57 -17.13 -14.27 2.40
C VAL A 57 -17.77 -14.57 1.04
N TYR A 58 -17.30 -13.87 0.02
CA TYR A 58 -17.77 -14.03 -1.37
C TYR A 58 -16.78 -14.88 -2.18
N GLY A 59 -17.27 -15.41 -3.30
CA GLY A 59 -16.47 -16.18 -4.25
C GLY A 59 -15.53 -15.29 -5.07
N THR A 60 -15.97 -14.07 -5.37
CA THR A 60 -15.28 -13.14 -6.26
C THR A 60 -15.30 -11.70 -5.72
N VAL A 61 -14.35 -10.88 -6.20
CA VAL A 61 -14.32 -9.44 -5.92
C VAL A 61 -15.57 -8.75 -6.45
N ALA A 62 -16.02 -9.11 -7.66
CA ALA A 62 -17.21 -8.53 -8.27
C ALA A 62 -18.47 -8.78 -7.45
N GLU A 63 -18.68 -10.02 -6.95
CA GLU A 63 -19.79 -10.34 -6.05
C GLU A 63 -19.72 -9.52 -4.75
N ALA A 64 -18.54 -9.43 -4.14
CA ALA A 64 -18.35 -8.66 -2.93
C ALA A 64 -18.64 -7.16 -3.13
N MET A 65 -18.14 -6.57 -4.23
CA MET A 65 -18.42 -5.17 -4.59
C MET A 65 -19.92 -4.92 -4.82
N ALA A 66 -20.58 -5.79 -5.57
CA ALA A 66 -22.02 -5.66 -5.85
C ALA A 66 -22.87 -5.74 -4.58
N ALA A 67 -22.51 -6.60 -3.64
CA ALA A 67 -23.25 -6.82 -2.40
C ALA A 67 -22.98 -5.76 -1.33
N THR A 68 -21.75 -5.20 -1.28
CA THR A 68 -21.29 -4.39 -0.15
C THR A 68 -20.90 -2.97 -0.53
N GLY A 69 -20.72 -2.67 -1.82
CA GLY A 69 -20.16 -1.40 -2.28
C GLY A 69 -18.69 -1.20 -1.90
N ALA A 70 -17.92 -2.30 -1.78
CA ALA A 70 -16.48 -2.21 -1.49
C ALA A 70 -15.75 -1.42 -2.58
N ASP A 71 -14.81 -0.56 -2.17
CA ASP A 71 -13.99 0.29 -3.03
C ASP A 71 -12.48 0.09 -2.84
N VAL A 72 -12.10 -0.70 -1.84
CA VAL A 72 -10.70 -1.06 -1.54
C VAL A 72 -10.56 -2.58 -1.42
N SER A 73 -9.58 -3.17 -2.10
CA SER A 73 -9.16 -4.56 -1.90
C SER A 73 -7.79 -4.62 -1.26
N VAL A 74 -7.63 -5.43 -0.21
CA VAL A 74 -6.34 -5.76 0.40
C VAL A 74 -6.02 -7.23 0.14
N VAL A 75 -4.87 -7.50 -0.49
CA VAL A 75 -4.51 -8.82 -1.00
C VAL A 75 -3.51 -9.51 -0.08
N PHE A 76 -3.93 -10.62 0.55
CA PHE A 76 -3.14 -11.48 1.42
C PHE A 76 -3.00 -12.91 0.88
N VAL A 77 -3.15 -13.11 -0.41
CA VAL A 77 -2.99 -14.43 -1.01
C VAL A 77 -1.51 -14.78 -1.22
N PRO A 78 -1.12 -16.07 -1.24
CA PRO A 78 0.26 -16.47 -1.50
C PRO A 78 0.76 -15.99 -2.88
N PRO A 79 2.10 -15.80 -3.07
CA PRO A 79 2.69 -15.23 -4.29
C PRO A 79 2.20 -15.86 -5.59
N ALA A 80 2.08 -17.19 -5.62
CA ALA A 80 1.64 -17.94 -6.81
C ALA A 80 0.19 -17.62 -7.26
N PHE A 81 -0.63 -17.05 -6.37
CA PHE A 81 -2.04 -16.69 -6.63
C PHE A 81 -2.27 -15.18 -6.71
N THR A 82 -1.24 -14.38 -6.40
CA THR A 82 -1.38 -12.91 -6.31
C THR A 82 -1.75 -12.31 -7.66
N LYS A 83 -1.15 -12.76 -8.76
CA LYS A 83 -1.52 -12.28 -10.10
C LYS A 83 -3.02 -12.44 -10.37
N ALA A 84 -3.55 -13.64 -10.14
CA ALA A 84 -4.97 -13.91 -10.39
C ALA A 84 -5.88 -13.02 -9.51
N ALA A 85 -5.54 -12.84 -8.24
CA ALA A 85 -6.30 -12.00 -7.31
C ALA A 85 -6.27 -10.51 -7.69
N VAL A 86 -5.13 -10.00 -8.15
CA VAL A 86 -5.00 -8.60 -8.57
C VAL A 86 -5.72 -8.37 -9.90
N VAL A 87 -5.58 -9.28 -10.86
CA VAL A 87 -6.31 -9.22 -12.15
C VAL A 87 -7.82 -9.21 -11.92
N GLU A 88 -8.32 -10.09 -11.05
CA GLU A 88 -9.74 -10.13 -10.67
C GLU A 88 -10.22 -8.79 -10.10
N ALA A 89 -9.42 -8.16 -9.23
CA ALA A 89 -9.73 -6.85 -8.66
C ALA A 89 -9.78 -5.75 -9.73
N ILE A 90 -8.84 -5.76 -10.69
CA ILE A 90 -8.82 -4.80 -11.82
C ILE A 90 -10.03 -5.01 -12.73
N GLU A 91 -10.35 -6.25 -13.10
CA GLU A 91 -11.51 -6.60 -13.94
C GLU A 91 -12.83 -6.21 -13.27
N ALA A 92 -12.91 -6.30 -11.94
CA ALA A 92 -14.03 -5.80 -11.17
C ALA A 92 -14.07 -4.27 -11.06
N SER A 93 -13.04 -3.56 -11.55
CA SER A 93 -12.91 -2.09 -11.50
C SER A 93 -12.85 -1.55 -10.07
N ILE A 94 -12.22 -2.25 -9.13
CA ILE A 94 -12.06 -1.76 -7.77
C ILE A 94 -11.15 -0.52 -7.77
N PRO A 95 -11.51 0.60 -7.12
CA PRO A 95 -10.73 1.83 -7.18
C PRO A 95 -9.31 1.70 -6.61
N LEU A 96 -9.15 0.95 -5.50
CA LEU A 96 -7.86 0.76 -4.85
C LEU A 96 -7.59 -0.72 -4.57
N CYS A 97 -6.44 -1.23 -5.03
CA CYS A 97 -5.94 -2.58 -4.75
C CYS A 97 -4.59 -2.52 -4.04
N VAL A 98 -4.54 -2.95 -2.78
CA VAL A 98 -3.34 -2.94 -1.94
C VAL A 98 -2.76 -4.35 -1.87
N VAL A 99 -1.58 -4.56 -2.44
CA VAL A 99 -0.94 -5.88 -2.58
C VAL A 99 0.17 -6.03 -1.55
N ILE A 100 -0.13 -6.72 -0.45
CA ILE A 100 0.81 -6.91 0.67
C ILE A 100 1.87 -7.95 0.33
N THR A 101 1.51 -8.93 -0.45
CA THR A 101 2.31 -10.13 -0.72
C THR A 101 3.71 -9.80 -1.24
N GLU A 102 4.71 -10.39 -0.58
CA GLU A 102 6.11 -10.41 -1.00
C GLU A 102 6.39 -11.66 -1.87
N GLY A 103 7.39 -11.55 -2.76
CA GLY A 103 7.83 -12.67 -3.60
C GLY A 103 6.94 -12.91 -4.82
N VAL A 104 6.17 -11.93 -5.24
CA VAL A 104 5.42 -11.98 -6.50
C VAL A 104 6.42 -11.94 -7.66
N PRO A 105 6.34 -12.87 -8.64
CA PRO A 105 7.21 -12.83 -9.80
C PRO A 105 7.13 -11.49 -10.56
N VAL A 106 8.27 -10.91 -10.89
CA VAL A 106 8.34 -9.59 -11.60
C VAL A 106 7.52 -9.59 -12.88
N HIS A 107 7.52 -10.69 -13.63
CA HIS A 107 6.71 -10.85 -14.84
C HIS A 107 5.20 -10.74 -14.54
N ASP A 108 4.73 -11.30 -13.43
CA ASP A 108 3.33 -11.23 -13.04
C ASP A 108 2.95 -9.82 -12.60
N THR A 109 3.86 -9.13 -11.88
CA THR A 109 3.70 -7.72 -11.51
C THR A 109 3.64 -6.84 -12.75
N ALA A 110 4.53 -7.03 -13.71
CA ALA A 110 4.51 -6.29 -14.98
C ALA A 110 3.18 -6.47 -15.72
N TYR A 111 2.63 -7.67 -15.73
CA TYR A 111 1.36 -7.97 -16.36
C TYR A 111 0.19 -7.21 -15.73
N PHE A 112 -0.02 -7.35 -14.43
CA PHE A 112 -1.17 -6.69 -13.80
C PHE A 112 -0.98 -5.16 -13.69
N TYR A 113 0.25 -4.66 -13.61
CA TYR A 113 0.53 -3.23 -13.71
C TYR A 113 0.09 -2.65 -15.07
N ALA A 114 0.46 -3.32 -16.17
CA ALA A 114 0.05 -2.92 -17.51
C ALA A 114 -1.49 -2.96 -17.69
N LEU A 115 -2.13 -3.98 -17.13
CA LEU A 115 -3.58 -4.11 -17.15
C LEU A 115 -4.28 -2.98 -16.37
N ALA A 116 -3.77 -2.65 -15.18
CA ALA A 116 -4.30 -1.54 -14.38
C ALA A 116 -4.14 -0.19 -15.10
N ALA A 117 -2.97 0.04 -15.72
CA ALA A 117 -2.73 1.24 -16.50
C ALA A 117 -3.69 1.37 -17.70
N GLN A 118 -4.05 0.26 -18.35
CA GLN A 118 -5.02 0.25 -19.45
C GLN A 118 -6.45 0.49 -18.96
N SER A 119 -6.83 -0.07 -17.80
CA SER A 119 -8.17 0.10 -17.25
C SER A 119 -8.41 1.52 -16.75
N ALA A 120 -7.37 2.23 -16.30
CA ALA A 120 -7.39 3.56 -15.71
C ALA A 120 -8.38 3.73 -14.52
N THR A 121 -8.88 2.62 -13.97
CA THR A 121 -9.87 2.61 -12.86
C THR A 121 -9.25 2.19 -11.54
N THR A 122 -8.29 1.25 -11.57
CA THR A 122 -7.69 0.66 -10.38
C THR A 122 -6.30 1.21 -10.10
N ARG A 123 -6.13 1.86 -8.96
CA ARG A 123 -4.81 2.16 -8.40
C ARG A 123 -4.27 0.94 -7.67
N ILE A 124 -3.01 0.58 -7.92
CA ILE A 124 -2.33 -0.49 -7.19
C ILE A 124 -1.29 0.12 -6.25
N ILE A 125 -1.25 -0.31 -4.98
CA ILE A 125 -0.17 -0.05 -4.03
C ILE A 125 0.52 -1.38 -3.75
N GLY A 126 1.86 -1.41 -3.83
CA GLY A 126 2.65 -2.63 -3.81
C GLY A 126 2.93 -3.21 -5.19
N PRO A 127 3.33 -4.48 -5.31
CA PRO A 127 3.42 -5.52 -4.25
C PRO A 127 4.56 -5.28 -3.24
N ASN A 128 4.70 -6.24 -2.30
CA ASN A 128 5.72 -6.21 -1.26
C ASN A 128 5.71 -4.90 -0.47
N CYS A 129 4.56 -4.57 0.08
CA CYS A 129 4.34 -3.32 0.78
C CYS A 129 3.62 -3.52 2.11
N PRO A 130 3.76 -2.61 3.08
CA PRO A 130 2.99 -2.64 4.31
C PRO A 130 1.55 -2.10 4.15
N GLY A 131 1.19 -1.61 2.96
CA GLY A 131 -0.07 -0.92 2.71
C GLY A 131 -0.04 0.55 3.10
N LEU A 132 -1.20 1.08 3.48
CA LEU A 132 -1.33 2.47 3.87
C LEU A 132 -2.27 2.65 5.06
N ILE A 133 -2.04 3.71 5.81
CA ILE A 133 -2.87 4.09 6.95
C ILE A 133 -3.13 5.60 6.92
N SER A 134 -4.39 5.99 7.09
CA SER A 134 -4.81 7.33 7.46
C SER A 134 -5.27 7.26 8.91
N PRO A 135 -4.44 7.71 9.87
CA PRO A 135 -4.70 7.50 11.30
C PRO A 135 -6.06 8.05 11.71
N ASP A 136 -6.74 7.35 12.60
CA ASP A 136 -8.11 7.61 13.08
C ASP A 136 -9.21 7.54 12.01
N LYS A 137 -8.86 7.17 10.76
CA LYS A 137 -9.79 7.06 9.63
C LYS A 137 -9.86 5.61 9.10
N SER A 138 -8.76 5.09 8.59
CA SER A 138 -8.71 3.74 8.01
C SER A 138 -7.29 3.22 7.88
N ASN A 139 -7.14 1.89 7.90
CA ASN A 139 -5.88 1.17 7.69
C ASN A 139 -6.14 0.04 6.67
N ALA A 140 -5.45 0.07 5.55
CA ALA A 140 -5.51 -0.98 4.52
C ALA A 140 -4.14 -1.64 4.39
N GLY A 141 -3.85 -2.61 5.25
CA GLY A 141 -2.59 -3.31 5.25
C GLY A 141 -2.14 -3.81 6.62
N ILE A 142 -0.83 -3.74 6.87
CA ILE A 142 -0.19 -4.33 8.05
C ILE A 142 0.48 -3.29 8.97
N ILE A 143 0.34 -2.00 8.66
CA ILE A 143 0.94 -0.92 9.45
C ILE A 143 0.35 -0.93 10.87
N PRO A 144 1.20 -0.97 11.93
CA PRO A 144 0.71 -0.95 13.30
C PRO A 144 0.07 0.40 13.66
N ALA A 145 -1.23 0.40 13.96
CA ALA A 145 -1.94 1.64 14.34
C ALA A 145 -1.38 2.28 15.63
N THR A 146 -0.72 1.51 16.49
CA THR A 146 -0.15 2.01 17.76
C THR A 146 0.99 3.01 17.59
N ILE A 147 1.62 3.05 16.41
CA ILE A 147 2.67 4.01 16.06
C ILE A 147 2.17 5.14 15.15
N ALA A 148 0.88 5.11 14.83
CA ALA A 148 0.25 6.06 13.92
C ALA A 148 -0.71 6.98 14.71
N LYS A 149 -0.39 8.24 14.82
CA LYS A 149 -1.31 9.27 15.33
C LYS A 149 -1.74 10.19 14.19
N SER A 150 -2.94 10.70 14.27
CA SER A 150 -3.44 11.71 13.35
C SER A 150 -2.61 13.00 13.45
N GLY A 151 -2.30 13.59 12.33
CA GLY A 151 -1.50 14.81 12.21
C GLY A 151 -1.44 15.28 10.78
N ARG A 152 -0.40 16.03 10.44
CA ARG A 152 -0.32 16.75 9.16
C ARG A 152 0.92 16.41 8.32
N ILE A 153 1.59 15.28 8.62
CA ILE A 153 2.70 14.79 7.82
C ILE A 153 2.20 13.73 6.83
N GLY A 154 2.45 13.92 5.54
CA GLY A 154 2.36 12.86 4.54
C GLY A 154 3.64 12.03 4.56
N LEU A 155 3.54 10.69 4.56
CA LEU A 155 4.70 9.82 4.48
C LEU A 155 4.56 8.87 3.30
N VAL A 156 5.60 8.81 2.44
CA VAL A 156 5.72 7.81 1.38
C VAL A 156 7.05 7.07 1.51
N SER A 157 7.01 5.73 1.42
CA SER A 157 8.19 4.91 1.68
C SER A 157 8.22 3.63 0.85
N LYS A 158 9.40 3.26 0.34
CA LYS A 158 9.67 1.92 -0.22
C LYS A 158 9.90 0.87 0.87
N SER A 159 10.38 1.26 2.04
CA SER A 159 10.78 0.34 3.11
C SER A 159 9.71 0.18 4.17
N GLY A 160 9.27 -1.05 4.43
CA GLY A 160 8.35 -1.35 5.53
C GLY A 160 8.96 -1.01 6.90
N THR A 161 10.19 -1.43 7.16
CA THR A 161 10.89 -1.21 8.44
C THR A 161 11.14 0.27 8.72
N LEU A 162 11.64 1.01 7.73
CA LEU A 162 11.89 2.45 7.89
C LEU A 162 10.60 3.25 7.98
N THR A 163 9.52 2.80 7.34
CA THR A 163 8.19 3.36 7.56
C THR A 163 7.82 3.31 9.03
N TYR A 164 7.95 2.14 9.66
CA TYR A 164 7.58 1.97 11.08
C TYR A 164 8.48 2.76 12.01
N GLN A 165 9.79 2.79 11.75
CA GLN A 165 10.73 3.59 12.52
C GLN A 165 10.37 5.07 12.43
N MET A 166 10.22 5.62 11.24
CA MET A 166 9.90 7.03 11.04
C MET A 166 8.54 7.40 11.65
N MET A 167 7.54 6.52 11.54
CA MET A 167 6.25 6.73 12.17
C MET A 167 6.36 6.75 13.70
N TYR A 168 7.20 5.90 14.28
CA TYR A 168 7.44 5.91 15.73
C TYR A 168 8.16 7.17 16.18
N GLU A 169 9.20 7.60 15.47
CA GLU A 169 9.98 8.81 15.76
C GLU A 169 9.12 10.09 15.67
N LEU A 170 8.25 10.17 14.67
CA LEU A 170 7.41 11.35 14.40
C LEU A 170 5.99 11.23 14.98
N ARG A 171 5.71 10.22 15.82
CA ARG A 171 4.35 9.93 16.30
C ARG A 171 3.68 11.10 17.04
N ASP A 172 4.49 11.98 17.68
CA ASP A 172 3.96 13.11 18.42
C ASP A 172 3.57 14.31 17.53
N ILE A 173 4.07 14.32 16.28
CA ILE A 173 3.65 15.27 15.24
C ILE A 173 2.44 14.70 14.49
N GLY A 174 2.46 13.41 14.17
CA GLY A 174 1.38 12.67 13.55
C GLY A 174 1.30 12.79 12.02
N PHE A 175 0.44 11.96 11.42
CA PHE A 175 0.37 11.75 9.98
C PHE A 175 -1.03 12.03 9.42
N SER A 176 -1.10 12.65 8.26
CA SER A 176 -2.32 12.73 7.45
C SER A 176 -2.59 11.37 6.77
N THR A 177 -1.57 10.82 6.13
CA THR A 177 -1.54 9.47 5.58
C THR A 177 -0.09 8.97 5.52
N ALA A 178 0.14 7.70 5.82
CA ALA A 178 1.40 7.02 5.57
C ALA A 178 1.19 5.91 4.52
N VAL A 179 1.98 5.94 3.45
CA VAL A 179 1.90 5.01 2.32
C VAL A 179 3.21 4.26 2.16
N GLY A 180 3.17 2.94 2.33
CA GLY A 180 4.26 2.06 1.92
C GLY A 180 4.02 1.59 0.49
N ILE A 181 4.83 2.05 -0.45
CA ILE A 181 4.63 1.78 -1.88
C ILE A 181 5.20 0.44 -2.35
N GLY A 182 6.07 -0.18 -1.55
CA GLY A 182 6.70 -1.47 -1.84
C GLY A 182 8.14 -1.37 -2.31
N GLY A 183 8.90 -2.46 -2.09
CA GLY A 183 10.33 -2.58 -2.40
C GLY A 183 10.63 -3.45 -3.63
N ASP A 184 9.63 -3.84 -4.41
CA ASP A 184 9.82 -4.62 -5.64
C ASP A 184 10.28 -3.73 -6.81
N PRO A 185 10.95 -4.30 -7.83
CA PRO A 185 11.42 -3.54 -9.01
C PRO A 185 10.29 -2.87 -9.79
N ILE A 186 9.08 -3.45 -9.76
CA ILE A 186 7.88 -2.89 -10.37
C ILE A 186 6.83 -2.76 -9.28
N ILE A 187 6.34 -1.54 -9.08
CA ILE A 187 5.30 -1.18 -8.11
C ILE A 187 4.19 -0.38 -8.79
N GLY A 188 2.96 -0.49 -8.30
CA GLY A 188 1.80 0.14 -8.93
C GLY A 188 1.68 1.64 -8.67
N THR A 189 2.16 2.12 -7.52
CA THR A 189 2.14 3.54 -7.11
C THR A 189 3.55 3.96 -6.77
N THR A 190 3.99 5.10 -7.30
CA THR A 190 5.35 5.62 -7.16
C THR A 190 5.44 6.72 -6.10
N HIS A 191 6.67 7.15 -5.78
CA HIS A 191 6.88 8.36 -4.96
C HIS A 191 6.18 9.58 -5.57
N ILE A 192 6.26 9.76 -6.89
CA ILE A 192 5.68 10.92 -7.59
C ILE A 192 4.16 10.93 -7.45
N ASP A 193 3.49 9.78 -7.57
CA ASP A 193 2.04 9.68 -7.38
C ASP A 193 1.60 10.12 -5.99
N CYS A 194 2.36 9.71 -4.96
CA CYS A 194 2.09 10.09 -3.58
C CYS A 194 2.43 11.57 -3.32
N LEU A 195 3.55 12.07 -3.86
CA LEU A 195 3.94 13.47 -3.75
C LEU A 195 2.87 14.40 -4.33
N GLN A 196 2.35 14.08 -5.51
CA GLN A 196 1.27 14.84 -6.13
C GLN A 196 0.02 14.83 -5.25
N ALA A 197 -0.39 13.64 -4.77
CA ALA A 197 -1.57 13.53 -3.92
C ALA A 197 -1.42 14.30 -2.60
N PHE A 198 -0.24 14.26 -1.98
CA PHE A 198 0.05 15.04 -0.77
C PHE A 198 0.11 16.56 -1.03
N GLN A 199 0.61 16.97 -2.20
CA GLN A 199 0.60 18.39 -2.60
C GLN A 199 -0.82 18.93 -2.65
N ASP A 200 -1.76 18.14 -3.16
CA ASP A 200 -3.16 18.52 -3.33
C ASP A 200 -4.00 18.36 -2.04
N ASP A 201 -3.50 17.60 -1.05
CA ASP A 201 -4.23 17.34 0.19
C ASP A 201 -4.11 18.51 1.18
N PRO A 202 -5.22 19.20 1.54
CA PRO A 202 -5.20 20.32 2.47
C PRO A 202 -4.90 19.90 3.93
N GLU A 203 -4.96 18.61 4.26
CA GLU A 203 -4.60 18.10 5.58
C GLU A 203 -3.11 17.74 5.70
N THR A 204 -2.34 17.82 4.62
CA THR A 204 -0.90 17.57 4.61
C THR A 204 -0.13 18.89 4.54
N ASP A 205 0.69 19.19 5.55
CA ASP A 205 1.53 20.40 5.60
C ASP A 205 2.98 20.14 5.20
N ALA A 206 3.49 18.95 5.43
CA ALA A 206 4.85 18.54 5.11
C ALA A 206 4.88 17.07 4.68
N ILE A 207 5.92 16.69 3.93
CA ILE A 207 6.04 15.34 3.37
C ILE A 207 7.38 14.73 3.81
N VAL A 208 7.34 13.47 4.24
CA VAL A 208 8.51 12.63 4.46
C VAL A 208 8.57 11.59 3.35
N MET A 209 9.66 11.57 2.61
CA MET A 209 9.93 10.62 1.55
C MET A 209 11.08 9.70 1.95
N ILE A 210 10.83 8.39 1.98
CA ILE A 210 11.83 7.38 2.28
C ILE A 210 12.07 6.54 1.03
N GLY A 211 13.28 6.66 0.50
CA GLY A 211 13.80 5.88 -0.61
C GLY A 211 14.87 4.89 -0.19
N GLU A 212 15.37 4.17 -1.14
CA GLU A 212 16.47 3.24 -1.00
C GLU A 212 17.31 3.24 -2.27
N ILE A 213 18.51 2.72 -2.18
CA ILE A 213 19.39 2.56 -3.34
C ILE A 213 18.73 1.69 -4.42
N GLY A 214 19.12 1.91 -5.66
CA GLY A 214 18.72 1.13 -6.83
C GLY A 214 17.71 1.84 -7.74
N GLY A 215 17.99 1.84 -9.02
CA GLY A 215 17.21 2.55 -10.03
C GLY A 215 17.39 4.07 -9.97
N ASP A 216 16.42 4.81 -10.50
CA ASP A 216 16.42 6.28 -10.63
C ASP A 216 15.16 6.93 -10.03
N ALA A 217 14.37 6.17 -9.28
CA ALA A 217 13.05 6.62 -8.81
C ALA A 217 13.16 7.82 -7.85
N GLU A 218 14.19 7.84 -7.00
CA GLU A 218 14.46 8.90 -6.04
C GLU A 218 14.95 10.17 -6.72
N GLU A 219 15.81 10.06 -7.73
CA GLU A 219 16.27 11.20 -8.55
C GLU A 219 15.12 11.82 -9.34
N ARG A 220 14.26 10.99 -9.93
CA ARG A 220 13.04 11.48 -10.61
C ARG A 220 12.09 12.15 -9.62
N ALA A 221 11.93 11.60 -8.43
CA ALA A 221 11.12 12.21 -7.39
C ALA A 221 11.70 13.56 -6.93
N ALA A 222 13.04 13.67 -6.78
CA ALA A 222 13.71 14.92 -6.42
C ALA A 222 13.52 16.00 -7.50
N ALA A 223 13.63 15.62 -8.77
CA ALA A 223 13.35 16.54 -9.89
C ALA A 223 11.88 17.01 -9.86
N TYR A 224 10.94 16.09 -9.66
CA TYR A 224 9.52 16.40 -9.56
C TYR A 224 9.21 17.34 -8.39
N ILE A 225 9.81 17.10 -7.22
CA ILE A 225 9.64 17.96 -6.03
C ILE A 225 10.04 19.39 -6.35
N LYS A 226 11.20 19.57 -6.97
CA LYS A 226 11.73 20.90 -7.33
C LYS A 226 10.78 21.71 -8.21
N GLU A 227 10.05 21.04 -9.09
CA GLU A 227 9.21 21.69 -10.09
C GLU A 227 7.74 21.82 -9.66
N ASN A 228 7.24 20.88 -8.86
CA ASN A 228 5.79 20.71 -8.66
C ASN A 228 5.34 20.77 -7.19
N ILE A 229 6.25 20.65 -6.20
CA ILE A 229 5.88 20.60 -4.79
C ILE A 229 6.27 21.90 -4.10
N THR A 230 5.29 22.53 -3.46
CA THR A 230 5.49 23.75 -2.66
C THR A 230 5.56 23.50 -1.17
N LYS A 231 5.09 22.34 -0.72
CA LYS A 231 5.15 21.92 0.69
C LYS A 231 6.58 21.47 1.04
N PRO A 232 7.02 21.64 2.30
CA PRO A 232 8.30 21.11 2.75
C PRO A 232 8.39 19.59 2.55
N VAL A 233 9.51 19.12 1.97
CA VAL A 233 9.80 17.70 1.80
C VAL A 233 11.12 17.36 2.49
N VAL A 234 11.09 16.34 3.34
CA VAL A 234 12.29 15.75 3.96
C VAL A 234 12.52 14.39 3.33
N GLY A 235 13.64 14.21 2.65
CA GLY A 235 14.05 12.94 2.03
C GLY A 235 15.04 12.16 2.90
N TYR A 236 14.85 10.85 3.02
CA TYR A 236 15.81 9.92 3.56
C TYR A 236 16.01 8.77 2.57
N VAL A 237 17.25 8.51 2.18
CA VAL A 237 17.59 7.39 1.27
C VAL A 237 18.48 6.42 2.01
N ALA A 238 18.03 5.16 2.13
CA ALA A 238 18.73 4.10 2.82
C ALA A 238 19.76 3.42 1.90
N GLY A 239 20.84 2.91 2.49
CA GLY A 239 21.76 1.98 1.84
C GLY A 239 22.90 2.65 1.07
N PHE A 240 23.18 3.94 1.21
CA PHE A 240 24.25 4.64 0.47
C PHE A 240 25.66 4.03 0.66
N THR A 241 25.88 3.18 1.66
CA THR A 241 27.12 2.43 1.87
C THR A 241 27.10 1.01 1.32
N ALA A 242 26.04 0.63 0.59
CA ALA A 242 25.90 -0.72 0.06
C ALA A 242 26.95 -1.00 -1.03
N PRO A 243 27.53 -2.21 -1.06
CA PRO A 243 28.45 -2.59 -2.12
C PRO A 243 27.72 -2.76 -3.45
N GLU A 244 28.38 -2.35 -4.54
CA GLU A 244 27.86 -2.50 -5.89
C GLU A 244 27.53 -3.97 -6.23
N GLY A 245 26.44 -4.17 -6.95
CA GLY A 245 25.99 -5.49 -7.44
C GLY A 245 25.40 -6.41 -6.37
N LYS A 246 25.27 -5.96 -5.11
CA LYS A 246 24.66 -6.75 -4.04
C LYS A 246 23.23 -6.26 -3.72
N THR A 247 22.28 -7.18 -3.74
CA THR A 247 20.90 -6.89 -3.31
C THR A 247 20.84 -6.69 -1.78
N MET A 248 20.23 -5.59 -1.34
CA MET A 248 20.19 -5.16 0.05
C MET A 248 18.76 -5.21 0.63
N GLY A 249 18.26 -6.43 0.88
CA GLY A 249 16.93 -6.65 1.45
C GLY A 249 15.83 -6.76 0.39
N HIS A 250 15.50 -5.67 -0.28
CA HIS A 250 14.51 -5.67 -1.35
C HIS A 250 15.12 -6.05 -2.71
N ALA A 251 14.32 -6.67 -3.57
CA ALA A 251 14.77 -7.07 -4.92
C ALA A 251 15.19 -5.89 -5.78
N GLY A 252 14.59 -4.70 -5.57
CA GLY A 252 14.94 -3.45 -6.24
C GLY A 252 16.12 -2.70 -5.63
N ALA A 253 16.55 -3.05 -4.41
CA ALA A 253 17.61 -2.37 -3.68
C ALA A 253 19.00 -2.91 -4.05
N ILE A 254 19.46 -2.58 -5.24
CA ILE A 254 20.75 -2.98 -5.80
C ILE A 254 21.41 -1.82 -6.52
N VAL A 255 22.65 -1.49 -6.15
CA VAL A 255 23.45 -0.50 -6.85
C VAL A 255 23.96 -1.10 -8.15
N SER A 256 23.53 -0.54 -9.28
CA SER A 256 23.99 -0.94 -10.61
C SER A 256 24.41 0.28 -11.43
N GLY A 257 25.70 0.49 -11.58
CA GLY A 257 26.25 1.63 -12.31
C GLY A 257 26.32 2.92 -11.49
N SER A 258 26.23 4.09 -12.14
CA SER A 258 26.43 5.41 -11.53
C SER A 258 25.15 6.08 -11.01
N SER A 259 24.00 5.46 -11.20
CA SER A 259 22.71 5.95 -10.70
C SER A 259 22.20 5.13 -9.51
N GLY A 260 21.43 5.75 -8.63
CA GLY A 260 20.85 5.07 -7.47
C GLY A 260 21.83 4.77 -6.34
N THR A 261 22.86 5.59 -6.16
CA THR A 261 23.89 5.48 -5.12
C THR A 261 23.68 6.51 -4.01
#